data_0310cbfb95690801b97eba62e68dc3ea
#
_entry.id   0310cbfb95690801b97eba62e68dc3ea
#
_cell.length_a   1.000
_cell.length_b   1.000
_cell.length_c   1.000
_cell.angle_alpha   90.00
_cell.angle_beta   90.00
_cell.angle_gamma   90.00
#
_symmetry.space_group_name_H-M   'P 1'
#
loop_
_entity.id
_entity.type
_entity.pdbx_description
1 polymer ?
#
loop_
_entity_poly.entity_id
_entity_poly.type
_entity_poly.pdbx_seq_one_letter_code
_entity_poly.pdbx_strand_id
1 'polypeptide(L)'
;MNLESRKTLGIVITDGVGFRNFVLSTFLDKAAAGFEKVIIFSGLPYTAFPELDAAKFTIVALPVFTETKKNWFWRKLKEVAHLQKHKTNPGIADNYEMNKAKSWSPHGLLVRMVYAISSVFHSEKDILRYEKLQEQSFANGVVVSQYGQLLQQYQPDLLFFTHQRPPFIATLVFWAKKLQVPTASFIFSWDNLASKGRMASTFDYFLVWSDLMKNELLRFYPYTNPQTVSIVGTPQFEPYVLSQFDIPKAEFYKRFGLNPDEKILCYSCADATIGPNDPLVIATLAEGIRSGAIDLCQLLVRTSPAEDERRFAETKTKYPEIKWNHPKWELTREGHPEPWSQRVPTREDLSMLKAILKFCDLNVNMLSTMSLDFMLFEKPVVNTAFGNGVNGLYNDQRFLQYEHYDNVVQSGAVKIAKNAEELYTAVNAYLRNPNLDMKNRKKLIEMQVGKPLDETTQACVQALKNTL
;
A
#
# COMPACT_ATOMS: atom_id res chain seq x y z
N MET A 1 16.33 11.02 39.24
CA MET A 1 16.41 10.23 37.99
C MET A 1 15.15 9.36 38.00
N ASN A 2 14.07 9.81 37.30
CA ASN A 2 12.88 8.98 37.14
C ASN A 2 13.31 7.76 36.32
N LEU A 3 13.24 6.59 36.91
CA LEU A 3 13.22 5.30 36.22
C LEU A 3 11.92 5.24 35.43
N GLU A 4 11.86 5.89 34.25
CA GLU A 4 10.84 5.54 33.26
C GLU A 4 10.98 4.03 33.06
N SER A 5 9.95 3.29 33.41
CA SER A 5 9.92 1.83 33.24
C SER A 5 10.18 1.56 31.75
N ARG A 6 11.34 0.98 31.48
CA ARG A 6 11.77 0.65 30.12
C ARG A 6 10.74 -0.31 29.53
N LYS A 7 10.14 0.06 28.40
CA LYS A 7 9.00 -0.64 27.77
C LYS A 7 9.41 -1.53 26.61
N THR A 8 8.72 -2.65 26.46
CA THR A 8 8.90 -3.61 25.36
C THR A 8 7.89 -3.32 24.24
N LEU A 9 8.39 -3.03 23.04
CA LEU A 9 7.57 -2.86 21.84
C LEU A 9 7.50 -4.18 21.06
N GLY A 10 6.29 -4.70 20.84
CA GLY A 10 6.02 -5.75 19.86
C GLY A 10 5.61 -5.14 18.52
N ILE A 11 6.34 -5.46 17.44
CA ILE A 11 6.05 -4.99 16.09
C ILE A 11 5.54 -6.16 15.27
N VAL A 12 4.34 -6.06 14.70
CA VAL A 12 3.77 -7.09 13.83
C VAL A 12 4.03 -6.71 12.37
N ILE A 13 5.03 -7.35 11.74
CA ILE A 13 5.33 -7.24 10.30
C ILE A 13 4.48 -8.28 9.57
N THR A 14 3.50 -7.83 8.81
CA THR A 14 2.49 -8.71 8.21
C THR A 14 2.87 -9.25 6.84
N ASP A 15 3.65 -8.49 6.08
CA ASP A 15 3.93 -8.74 4.66
C ASP A 15 5.14 -7.95 4.16
N GLY A 16 5.51 -8.14 2.89
CA GLY A 16 6.67 -7.49 2.28
C GLY A 16 6.56 -5.97 2.17
N VAL A 17 5.35 -5.40 2.14
CA VAL A 17 5.21 -3.94 2.13
C VAL A 17 5.40 -3.38 3.54
N GLY A 18 4.88 -4.07 4.57
CA GLY A 18 5.20 -3.76 5.96
C GLY A 18 6.71 -3.85 6.22
N PHE A 19 7.37 -4.86 5.65
CA PHE A 19 8.84 -4.97 5.66
C PHE A 19 9.50 -3.75 5.00
N ARG A 20 9.10 -3.39 3.75
CA ARG A 20 9.64 -2.22 3.05
C ARG A 20 9.54 -0.95 3.88
N ASN A 21 8.37 -0.70 4.44
CA ASN A 21 8.06 0.57 5.09
C ASN A 21 8.71 0.71 6.47
N PHE A 22 8.88 -0.39 7.21
CA PHE A 22 9.33 -0.35 8.61
C PHE A 22 10.70 -0.99 8.85
N VAL A 23 11.15 -1.93 7.98
CA VAL A 23 12.47 -2.55 8.12
C VAL A 23 13.51 -1.87 7.25
N LEU A 24 13.15 -1.44 6.03
CA LEU A 24 14.08 -0.75 5.12
C LEU A 24 14.12 0.79 5.32
N SER A 25 13.37 1.32 6.27
CA SER A 25 13.43 2.70 6.76
C SER A 25 14.32 2.79 8.02
N THR A 26 14.41 3.98 8.61
CA THR A 26 15.10 4.18 9.89
C THR A 26 14.24 3.82 11.12
N PHE A 27 13.03 3.29 10.92
CA PHE A 27 12.07 3.04 12.00
C PHE A 27 12.60 2.08 13.06
N LEU A 28 13.20 0.95 12.66
CA LEU A 28 13.72 -0.03 13.61
C LEU A 28 14.84 0.53 14.47
N ASP A 29 15.78 1.29 13.90
CA ASP A 29 16.86 1.91 14.67
C ASP A 29 16.31 2.92 15.68
N LYS A 30 15.33 3.75 15.27
CA LYS A 30 14.66 4.69 16.17
C LYS A 30 13.82 3.98 17.23
N ALA A 31 13.16 2.86 16.90
CA ALA A 31 12.43 2.04 17.86
C ALA A 31 13.38 1.42 18.90
N ALA A 32 14.54 0.87 18.47
CA ALA A 32 15.54 0.32 19.37
C ALA A 32 16.16 1.38 20.29
N ALA A 33 16.25 2.63 19.84
CA ALA A 33 16.70 3.74 20.68
C ALA A 33 15.59 4.25 21.63
N GLY A 34 14.31 4.08 21.28
CA GLY A 34 13.16 4.58 22.03
C GLY A 34 12.56 3.61 23.04
N PHE A 35 12.81 2.31 22.91
CA PHE A 35 12.28 1.24 23.75
C PHE A 35 13.42 0.39 24.32
N GLU A 36 13.17 -0.29 25.45
CA GLU A 36 14.16 -1.19 26.05
C GLU A 36 14.39 -2.44 25.20
N LYS A 37 13.28 -2.99 24.71
CA LYS A 37 13.29 -4.21 23.90
C LYS A 37 12.34 -4.05 22.72
N VAL A 38 12.79 -4.50 21.56
CA VAL A 38 11.97 -4.55 20.35
C VAL A 38 11.85 -6.00 19.88
N ILE A 39 10.60 -6.47 19.77
CA ILE A 39 10.27 -7.83 19.34
C ILE A 39 9.49 -7.74 18.04
N ILE A 40 9.97 -8.43 17.02
CA ILE A 40 9.33 -8.47 15.70
C ILE A 40 8.54 -9.77 15.58
N PHE A 41 7.21 -9.70 15.69
CA PHE A 41 6.30 -10.78 15.36
C PHE A 41 6.04 -10.78 13.86
N SER A 42 6.62 -11.72 13.15
CA SER A 42 6.66 -11.67 11.70
C SER A 42 5.76 -12.71 11.01
N GLY A 43 4.91 -12.27 10.09
CA GLY A 43 4.23 -13.11 9.10
C GLY A 43 5.17 -13.64 8.01
N LEU A 44 6.37 -13.05 7.88
CA LEU A 44 7.44 -13.50 7.00
C LEU A 44 8.35 -14.50 7.74
N PRO A 45 9.06 -15.41 7.04
CA PRO A 45 10.02 -16.31 7.67
C PRO A 45 11.23 -15.54 8.20
N TYR A 46 11.94 -16.15 9.14
CA TYR A 46 13.16 -15.56 9.72
C TYR A 46 14.21 -15.18 8.66
N THR A 47 14.30 -15.98 7.60
CA THR A 47 15.20 -15.75 6.45
C THR A 47 14.94 -14.46 5.68
N ALA A 48 13.80 -13.81 5.89
CA ALA A 48 13.52 -12.49 5.30
C ALA A 48 14.31 -11.35 5.96
N PHE A 49 14.96 -11.59 7.11
CA PHE A 49 15.64 -10.57 7.93
C PHE A 49 17.15 -10.81 8.09
N PRO A 50 17.91 -11.09 7.02
CA PRO A 50 19.33 -11.50 7.15
C PRO A 50 20.24 -10.40 7.70
N GLU A 51 19.84 -9.14 7.57
CA GLU A 51 20.66 -7.97 7.94
C GLU A 51 20.32 -7.40 9.32
N LEU A 52 19.29 -7.94 10.02
CA LEU A 52 18.90 -7.42 11.33
C LEU A 52 19.85 -7.93 12.42
N ASP A 53 20.32 -6.98 13.24
CA ASP A 53 21.16 -7.26 14.39
C ASP A 53 20.41 -8.02 15.49
N ALA A 54 20.73 -9.29 15.66
CA ALA A 54 20.13 -10.16 16.67
C ALA A 54 20.37 -9.70 18.12
N ALA A 55 21.35 -8.82 18.36
CA ALA A 55 21.57 -8.21 19.67
C ALA A 55 20.54 -7.11 19.98
N LYS A 56 20.00 -6.45 18.95
CA LYS A 56 19.01 -5.37 19.10
C LYS A 56 17.56 -5.86 18.97
N PHE A 57 17.32 -6.91 18.15
CA PHE A 57 15.99 -7.34 17.78
C PHE A 57 15.76 -8.82 18.04
N THR A 58 14.63 -9.15 18.64
CA THR A 58 14.16 -10.54 18.73
C THR A 58 13.14 -10.77 17.62
N ILE A 59 13.42 -11.67 16.66
CA ILE A 59 12.49 -12.00 15.58
C ILE A 59 11.75 -13.29 15.92
N VAL A 60 10.43 -13.23 15.89
CA VAL A 60 9.50 -14.34 16.16
C VAL A 60 8.67 -14.60 14.91
N ALA A 61 9.00 -15.66 14.17
CA ALA A 61 8.21 -16.07 13.02
C ALA A 61 6.86 -16.62 13.48
N LEU A 62 5.78 -15.99 13.04
CA LEU A 62 4.42 -16.42 13.37
C LEU A 62 4.06 -17.68 12.57
N PRO A 63 3.39 -18.68 13.19
CA PRO A 63 2.78 -19.79 12.47
C PRO A 63 1.78 -19.28 11.42
N VAL A 64 1.69 -20.01 10.29
CA VAL A 64 0.74 -19.64 9.22
C VAL A 64 -0.69 -19.90 9.69
N PHE A 65 -1.49 -18.83 9.68
CA PHE A 65 -2.90 -18.91 10.05
C PHE A 65 -3.75 -19.31 8.85
N THR A 66 -4.62 -20.30 9.07
CA THR A 66 -5.63 -20.70 8.10
C THR A 66 -7.01 -20.47 8.69
N GLU A 67 -7.84 -19.69 8.02
CA GLU A 67 -9.20 -19.40 8.47
C GLU A 67 -10.08 -20.64 8.44
N THR A 68 -10.81 -20.87 9.55
CA THR A 68 -11.94 -21.81 9.54
C THR A 68 -13.13 -21.20 8.79
N LYS A 69 -14.04 -22.05 8.26
CA LYS A 69 -15.27 -21.57 7.61
C LYS A 69 -16.10 -20.65 8.48
N LYS A 70 -16.15 -20.92 9.80
CA LYS A 70 -16.89 -20.11 10.78
C LYS A 70 -16.25 -18.73 10.94
N ASN A 71 -14.92 -18.68 11.04
CA ASN A 71 -14.18 -17.43 11.16
C ASN A 71 -14.32 -16.58 9.89
N TRP A 72 -14.10 -17.18 8.72
CA TRP A 72 -14.29 -16.56 7.41
C TRP A 72 -15.70 -15.94 7.28
N PHE A 73 -16.74 -16.67 7.71
CA PHE A 73 -18.13 -16.21 7.61
C PHE A 73 -18.37 -14.92 8.40
N TRP A 74 -17.94 -14.85 9.67
CA TRP A 74 -18.11 -13.66 10.50
C TRP A 74 -17.25 -12.49 10.02
N ARG A 75 -16.02 -12.76 9.63
CA ARG A 75 -15.16 -11.74 9.01
C ARG A 75 -15.80 -11.18 7.73
N LYS A 76 -16.29 -12.05 6.86
CA LYS A 76 -16.88 -11.64 5.59
C LYS A 76 -18.17 -10.84 5.80
N LEU A 77 -19.01 -11.21 6.78
CA LEU A 77 -20.16 -10.41 7.18
C LEU A 77 -19.76 -9.01 7.65
N LYS A 78 -18.75 -8.90 8.51
CA LYS A 78 -18.20 -7.64 8.99
C LYS A 78 -17.72 -6.75 7.84
N GLU A 79 -16.97 -7.33 6.90
CA GLU A 79 -16.44 -6.62 5.73
C GLU A 79 -17.56 -6.14 4.80
N VAL A 80 -18.47 -7.03 4.41
CA VAL A 80 -19.54 -6.70 3.46
C VAL A 80 -20.55 -5.75 4.08
N ALA A 81 -20.86 -5.85 5.37
CA ALA A 81 -21.71 -4.91 6.08
C ALA A 81 -21.10 -3.49 6.10
N HIS A 82 -19.78 -3.38 6.27
CA HIS A 82 -19.07 -2.11 6.17
C HIS A 82 -19.16 -1.53 4.75
N LEU A 83 -18.91 -2.34 3.73
CA LEU A 83 -19.05 -1.91 2.32
C LEU A 83 -20.48 -1.48 2.02
N GLN A 84 -21.51 -2.23 2.48
CA GLN A 84 -22.93 -1.90 2.30
C GLN A 84 -23.28 -0.57 2.98
N LYS A 85 -22.79 -0.33 4.19
CA LYS A 85 -23.02 0.90 4.96
C LYS A 85 -22.50 2.14 4.24
N HIS A 86 -21.35 2.02 3.59
CA HIS A 86 -20.64 3.13 2.98
C HIS A 86 -20.66 3.11 1.44
N LYS A 87 -21.57 2.35 0.82
CA LYS A 87 -21.65 2.18 -0.64
C LYS A 87 -22.01 3.43 -1.45
N THR A 88 -22.29 4.53 -0.81
CA THR A 88 -22.43 5.85 -1.47
C THR A 88 -21.08 6.42 -1.89
N ASN A 89 -19.96 5.91 -1.31
CA ASN A 89 -18.63 6.23 -1.75
C ASN A 89 -18.25 5.38 -2.97
N PRO A 90 -17.80 5.99 -4.09
CA PRO A 90 -17.53 5.26 -5.34
C PRO A 90 -16.53 4.11 -5.20
N GLY A 91 -15.42 4.31 -4.48
CA GLY A 91 -14.40 3.27 -4.27
C GLY A 91 -14.93 2.09 -3.46
N ILE A 92 -15.74 2.36 -2.44
CA ILE A 92 -16.39 1.33 -1.63
C ILE A 92 -17.48 0.61 -2.43
N ALA A 93 -18.26 1.34 -3.24
CA ALA A 93 -19.28 0.75 -4.12
C ALA A 93 -18.68 -0.24 -5.11
N ASP A 94 -17.58 0.12 -5.76
CA ASP A 94 -16.86 -0.77 -6.66
C ASP A 94 -16.36 -2.02 -5.95
N ASN A 95 -15.75 -1.86 -4.77
CA ASN A 95 -15.28 -3.00 -3.98
C ASN A 95 -16.46 -3.91 -3.58
N TYR A 96 -17.59 -3.33 -3.20
CA TYR A 96 -18.82 -4.08 -2.90
C TYR A 96 -19.28 -4.91 -4.11
N GLU A 97 -19.34 -4.32 -5.31
CA GLU A 97 -19.76 -5.00 -6.53
C GLU A 97 -18.77 -6.08 -6.97
N MET A 98 -17.47 -5.81 -6.93
CA MET A 98 -16.41 -6.73 -7.35
C MET A 98 -16.35 -8.01 -6.49
N ASN A 99 -16.73 -7.92 -5.21
CA ASN A 99 -16.71 -9.05 -4.28
C ASN A 99 -17.99 -9.89 -4.27
N LYS A 100 -19.00 -9.56 -5.07
CA LYS A 100 -20.22 -10.38 -5.23
C LYS A 100 -19.91 -11.75 -5.84
N ALA A 101 -20.68 -12.75 -5.43
CA ALA A 101 -20.52 -14.11 -5.98
C ALA A 101 -20.85 -14.13 -7.48
N LYS A 102 -19.88 -14.60 -8.27
CA LYS A 102 -20.01 -14.79 -9.73
C LYS A 102 -20.52 -16.19 -10.11
N SER A 103 -20.47 -17.16 -9.19
CA SER A 103 -20.86 -18.56 -9.44
C SER A 103 -21.92 -19.05 -8.46
N TRP A 104 -22.59 -20.17 -8.81
CA TRP A 104 -23.54 -20.88 -7.95
C TRP A 104 -22.89 -22.08 -7.19
N SER A 105 -21.57 -22.04 -7.01
CA SER A 105 -20.87 -23.01 -6.18
C SER A 105 -21.32 -22.91 -4.70
N PRO A 106 -21.06 -23.94 -3.87
CA PRO A 106 -21.34 -23.88 -2.43
C PRO A 106 -20.72 -22.65 -1.76
N HIS A 107 -19.50 -22.26 -2.16
CA HIS A 107 -18.86 -21.02 -1.71
C HIS A 107 -19.61 -19.77 -2.21
N GLY A 108 -20.03 -19.76 -3.48
CA GLY A 108 -20.82 -18.65 -4.04
C GLY A 108 -22.17 -18.48 -3.35
N LEU A 109 -22.84 -19.55 -2.96
CA LEU A 109 -24.07 -19.50 -2.17
C LEU A 109 -23.82 -18.87 -0.78
N LEU A 110 -22.73 -19.25 -0.13
CA LEU A 110 -22.34 -18.67 1.16
C LEU A 110 -22.05 -17.18 1.04
N VAL A 111 -21.36 -16.75 -0.02
CA VAL A 111 -21.15 -15.32 -0.30
C VAL A 111 -22.49 -14.60 -0.52
N ARG A 112 -23.42 -15.16 -1.29
CA ARG A 112 -24.78 -14.58 -1.50
C ARG A 112 -25.54 -14.42 -0.18
N MET A 113 -25.45 -15.43 0.71
CA MET A 113 -26.05 -15.34 2.05
C MET A 113 -25.43 -14.20 2.87
N VAL A 114 -24.13 -14.03 2.84
CA VAL A 114 -23.43 -12.89 3.48
C VAL A 114 -23.98 -11.56 2.96
N TYR A 115 -24.13 -11.40 1.64
CA TYR A 115 -24.66 -10.19 1.04
C TYR A 115 -26.13 -9.93 1.41
N ALA A 116 -26.97 -10.99 1.43
CA ALA A 116 -28.36 -10.89 1.85
C ALA A 116 -28.50 -10.44 3.31
N ILE A 117 -27.71 -11.02 4.23
CA ILE A 117 -27.71 -10.60 5.65
C ILE A 117 -27.22 -9.16 5.78
N SER A 118 -26.11 -8.83 5.11
CA SER A 118 -25.51 -7.50 5.18
C SER A 118 -26.37 -6.41 4.55
N SER A 119 -27.26 -6.74 3.61
CA SER A 119 -28.18 -5.77 3.01
C SER A 119 -29.20 -5.20 4.04
N VAL A 120 -29.51 -5.98 5.07
CA VAL A 120 -30.43 -5.60 6.16
C VAL A 120 -29.69 -5.16 7.41
N PHE A 121 -28.65 -5.90 7.80
CA PHE A 121 -27.90 -5.70 9.06
C PHE A 121 -26.49 -5.16 8.76
N HIS A 122 -26.38 -3.86 8.58
CA HIS A 122 -25.13 -3.15 8.23
C HIS A 122 -24.87 -1.88 9.04
N SER A 123 -25.62 -1.70 10.13
CA SER A 123 -25.30 -0.62 11.07
C SER A 123 -23.93 -0.83 11.71
N GLU A 124 -23.31 0.23 12.24
CA GLU A 124 -22.03 0.10 12.94
C GLU A 124 -22.14 -0.87 14.11
N LYS A 125 -23.29 -0.89 14.78
CA LYS A 125 -23.59 -1.81 15.87
C LYS A 125 -23.59 -3.26 15.40
N ASP A 126 -24.13 -3.54 14.21
CA ASP A 126 -24.11 -4.87 13.60
C ASP A 126 -22.67 -5.28 13.24
N ILE A 127 -21.90 -4.37 12.64
CA ILE A 127 -20.50 -4.60 12.29
C ILE A 127 -19.66 -4.98 13.50
N LEU A 128 -19.80 -4.24 14.62
CA LEU A 128 -19.13 -4.55 15.88
C LEU A 128 -19.61 -5.86 16.50
N ARG A 129 -20.90 -6.21 16.31
CA ARG A 129 -21.43 -7.52 16.71
C ARG A 129 -20.80 -8.65 15.92
N TYR A 130 -20.63 -8.49 14.59
CA TYR A 130 -19.94 -9.49 13.78
C TYR A 130 -18.47 -9.65 14.18
N GLU A 131 -17.79 -8.57 14.57
CA GLU A 131 -16.43 -8.65 15.11
C GLU A 131 -16.37 -9.51 16.37
N LYS A 132 -17.29 -9.29 17.34
CA LYS A 132 -17.38 -10.13 18.54
C LYS A 132 -17.65 -11.62 18.22
N LEU A 133 -18.51 -11.91 17.23
CA LEU A 133 -18.80 -13.27 16.80
C LEU A 133 -17.59 -13.92 16.09
N GLN A 134 -16.80 -13.12 15.36
CA GLN A 134 -15.51 -13.53 14.82
C GLN A 134 -14.53 -13.87 15.96
N GLU A 135 -14.39 -13.00 16.96
CA GLU A 135 -13.53 -13.24 18.13
C GLU A 135 -13.91 -14.52 18.88
N GLN A 136 -15.21 -14.78 19.08
CA GLN A 136 -15.69 -16.02 19.68
C GLN A 136 -15.37 -17.27 18.86
N SER A 137 -15.18 -17.11 17.53
CA SER A 137 -14.81 -18.22 16.65
C SER A 137 -13.33 -18.61 16.74
N PHE A 138 -12.50 -17.81 17.41
CA PHE A 138 -11.07 -18.08 17.62
C PHE A 138 -10.79 -19.07 18.74
N ALA A 139 -11.72 -19.30 19.66
CA ALA A 139 -11.50 -19.95 20.96
C ALA A 139 -10.79 -21.31 20.92
N ASN A 140 -10.99 -22.11 19.86
CA ASN A 140 -10.43 -23.46 19.74
C ASN A 140 -9.39 -23.63 18.61
N GLY A 141 -8.81 -22.53 18.13
CA GLY A 141 -7.81 -22.57 17.06
C GLY A 141 -6.41 -22.88 17.60
N VAL A 142 -5.76 -23.93 17.11
CA VAL A 142 -4.39 -24.28 17.51
C VAL A 142 -3.42 -23.13 17.29
N VAL A 143 -3.39 -22.57 16.08
CA VAL A 143 -2.53 -21.43 15.72
C VAL A 143 -2.89 -20.19 16.55
N VAL A 144 -4.18 -19.96 16.80
CA VAL A 144 -4.65 -18.88 17.66
C VAL A 144 -4.09 -19.01 19.08
N SER A 145 -4.10 -20.23 19.64
CA SER A 145 -3.53 -20.51 20.95
C SER A 145 -2.01 -20.31 20.96
N GLN A 146 -1.31 -20.72 19.91
CA GLN A 146 0.13 -20.46 19.77
C GLN A 146 0.46 -18.97 19.77
N TYR A 147 -0.36 -18.12 19.10
CA TYR A 147 -0.18 -16.67 19.15
C TYR A 147 -0.33 -16.12 20.58
N GLY A 148 -1.29 -16.65 21.34
CA GLY A 148 -1.44 -16.29 22.75
C GLY A 148 -0.22 -16.68 23.59
N GLN A 149 0.32 -17.89 23.40
CA GLN A 149 1.53 -18.36 24.07
C GLN A 149 2.74 -17.47 23.74
N LEU A 150 2.90 -17.08 22.48
CA LEU A 150 3.98 -16.16 22.07
C LEU A 150 3.84 -14.79 22.76
N LEU A 151 2.65 -14.21 22.81
CA LEU A 151 2.44 -12.94 23.51
C LEU A 151 2.68 -13.06 25.02
N GLN A 152 2.29 -14.17 25.64
CA GLN A 152 2.58 -14.46 27.07
C GLN A 152 4.08 -14.66 27.33
N GLN A 153 4.80 -15.31 26.41
CA GLN A 153 6.24 -15.54 26.52
C GLN A 153 7.05 -14.26 26.41
N TYR A 154 6.69 -13.40 25.44
CA TYR A 154 7.47 -12.21 25.12
C TYR A 154 7.00 -10.95 25.83
N GLN A 155 5.80 -10.92 26.36
CA GLN A 155 5.20 -9.87 27.18
C GLN A 155 5.42 -8.44 26.64
N PRO A 156 4.97 -8.12 25.39
CA PRO A 156 5.07 -6.74 24.91
C PRO A 156 4.15 -5.82 25.73
N ASP A 157 4.62 -4.60 26.03
CA ASP A 157 3.81 -3.56 26.67
C ASP A 157 2.88 -2.87 25.67
N LEU A 158 3.22 -2.88 24.39
CA LEU A 158 2.44 -2.38 23.28
C LEU A 158 2.64 -3.29 22.06
N LEU A 159 1.56 -3.58 21.34
CA LEU A 159 1.62 -4.32 20.09
C LEU A 159 1.28 -3.40 18.91
N PHE A 160 2.27 -3.13 18.06
CA PHE A 160 2.14 -2.27 16.89
C PHE A 160 2.02 -3.08 15.61
N PHE A 161 0.96 -2.84 14.84
CA PHE A 161 0.67 -3.50 13.58
C PHE A 161 1.03 -2.60 12.39
N THR A 162 1.91 -3.07 11.52
CA THR A 162 2.36 -2.33 10.33
C THR A 162 1.30 -2.26 9.23
N HIS A 163 0.23 -3.07 9.34
CA HIS A 163 -0.87 -3.15 8.40
C HIS A 163 -2.17 -3.58 9.11
N GLN A 164 -3.26 -2.84 8.91
CA GLN A 164 -4.53 -3.03 9.63
C GLN A 164 -5.47 -4.11 9.04
N ARG A 165 -5.13 -4.74 7.92
CA ARG A 165 -6.08 -5.54 7.14
C ARG A 165 -5.88 -7.05 7.11
N PRO A 166 -4.66 -7.63 7.15
CA PRO A 166 -4.46 -9.07 7.04
C PRO A 166 -5.33 -9.85 8.02
N PRO A 167 -6.11 -10.87 7.60
CA PRO A 167 -7.10 -11.52 8.45
C PRO A 167 -6.51 -12.11 9.74
N PHE A 168 -5.29 -12.61 9.69
CA PHE A 168 -4.66 -13.29 10.83
C PHE A 168 -4.37 -12.35 12.01
N ILE A 169 -4.18 -11.04 11.77
CA ILE A 169 -3.87 -10.11 12.87
C ILE A 169 -5.03 -9.95 13.84
N ALA A 170 -6.27 -10.22 13.41
CA ALA A 170 -7.42 -10.22 14.31
C ALA A 170 -7.26 -11.20 15.48
N THR A 171 -6.53 -12.29 15.27
CA THR A 171 -6.24 -13.27 16.32
C THR A 171 -5.19 -12.78 17.31
N LEU A 172 -4.21 -12.00 16.85
CA LEU A 172 -3.24 -11.32 17.72
C LEU A 172 -3.92 -10.22 18.56
N VAL A 173 -4.79 -9.42 17.94
CA VAL A 173 -5.58 -8.39 18.66
C VAL A 173 -6.50 -9.03 19.70
N PHE A 174 -7.13 -10.17 19.38
CA PHE A 174 -7.93 -10.94 20.33
C PHE A 174 -7.13 -11.36 21.59
N TRP A 175 -5.90 -11.84 21.42
CA TRP A 175 -5.04 -12.18 22.55
C TRP A 175 -4.48 -10.96 23.27
N ALA A 176 -4.13 -9.91 22.54
CA ALA A 176 -3.71 -8.65 23.15
C ALA A 176 -4.78 -8.09 24.09
N LYS A 177 -6.06 -8.07 23.65
CA LYS A 177 -7.20 -7.71 24.51
C LYS A 177 -7.31 -8.58 25.77
N LYS A 178 -7.13 -9.91 25.63
CA LYS A 178 -7.17 -10.84 26.77
C LYS A 178 -6.03 -10.61 27.78
N LEU A 179 -4.86 -10.24 27.29
CA LEU A 179 -3.67 -9.99 28.07
C LEU A 179 -3.55 -8.52 28.50
N GLN A 180 -4.53 -7.69 28.18
CA GLN A 180 -4.55 -6.25 28.46
C GLN A 180 -3.34 -5.50 27.86
N VAL A 181 -2.83 -5.98 26.73
CA VAL A 181 -1.77 -5.33 25.96
C VAL A 181 -2.44 -4.35 24.97
N PRO A 182 -2.15 -3.06 25.05
CA PRO A 182 -2.68 -2.08 24.10
C PRO A 182 -2.19 -2.34 22.68
N THR A 183 -3.01 -1.96 21.69
CA THR A 183 -2.78 -2.20 20.28
C THR A 183 -2.75 -0.89 19.51
N ALA A 184 -1.74 -0.71 18.67
CA ALA A 184 -1.65 0.41 17.72
C ALA A 184 -1.57 -0.12 16.29
N SER A 185 -2.22 0.52 15.35
CA SER A 185 -2.14 0.13 13.94
C SER A 185 -1.84 1.29 13.02
N PHE A 186 -0.91 1.07 12.09
CA PHE A 186 -0.64 1.98 10.99
C PHE A 186 -1.65 1.76 9.87
N ILE A 187 -2.24 2.84 9.33
CA ILE A 187 -3.06 2.77 8.13
C ILE A 187 -2.13 2.69 6.92
N PHE A 188 -2.07 1.50 6.36
CA PHE A 188 -1.08 1.03 5.43
C PHE A 188 -0.97 1.85 4.12
N SER A 189 -2.09 2.27 3.54
CA SER A 189 -2.12 2.98 2.27
C SER A 189 -3.24 4.01 2.23
N TRP A 190 -3.04 5.06 1.48
CA TRP A 190 -3.93 6.21 1.34
C TRP A 190 -5.31 5.88 0.77
N ASP A 191 -5.43 4.76 0.04
CA ASP A 191 -6.71 4.28 -0.53
C ASP A 191 -7.52 3.39 0.40
N ASN A 192 -6.93 2.93 1.51
CA ASN A 192 -7.48 1.83 2.27
C ASN A 192 -8.81 2.15 2.97
N LEU A 193 -8.97 3.35 3.49
CA LEU A 193 -10.17 3.72 4.23
C LEU A 193 -11.35 3.99 3.29
N ALA A 194 -11.09 4.64 2.16
CA ALA A 194 -12.11 5.11 1.24
C ALA A 194 -12.45 4.11 0.10
N SER A 195 -11.76 2.95 0.02
CA SER A 195 -11.99 1.99 -1.07
C SER A 195 -12.00 0.52 -0.68
N LYS A 196 -11.61 0.19 0.56
CA LYS A 196 -11.51 -1.20 1.00
C LYS A 196 -12.55 -1.56 2.06
N GLY A 197 -12.68 -2.86 2.36
CA GLY A 197 -13.55 -3.36 3.42
C GLY A 197 -13.03 -3.04 4.82
N ARG A 198 -13.81 -3.43 5.84
CA ARG A 198 -13.50 -3.22 7.26
C ARG A 198 -12.11 -3.75 7.61
N MET A 199 -11.41 -3.05 8.52
CA MET A 199 -10.16 -3.52 9.13
C MET A 199 -10.32 -4.89 9.79
N ALA A 200 -9.21 -5.59 9.95
CA ALA A 200 -9.21 -6.95 10.54
C ALA A 200 -9.78 -6.97 11.96
N SER A 201 -9.50 -5.95 12.77
CA SER A 201 -10.04 -5.78 14.12
C SER A 201 -10.13 -4.31 14.49
N THR A 202 -10.73 -4.00 15.64
CA THR A 202 -10.69 -2.67 16.28
C THR A 202 -9.42 -2.56 17.11
N PHE A 203 -8.63 -1.52 16.88
CA PHE A 203 -7.38 -1.20 17.60
C PHE A 203 -7.63 -0.06 18.60
N ASP A 204 -6.75 0.07 19.61
CA ASP A 204 -6.83 1.13 20.61
C ASP A 204 -6.29 2.46 20.06
N TYR A 205 -5.23 2.42 19.24
CA TYR A 205 -4.56 3.59 18.68
C TYR A 205 -4.34 3.43 17.16
N PHE A 206 -4.31 4.55 16.45
CA PHE A 206 -4.10 4.59 15.02
C PHE A 206 -3.01 5.60 14.63
N LEU A 207 -2.14 5.20 13.71
CA LEU A 207 -1.16 6.04 13.07
C LEU A 207 -1.58 6.25 11.62
N VAL A 208 -1.75 7.49 11.21
CA VAL A 208 -2.23 7.88 9.87
C VAL A 208 -1.25 8.84 9.20
N TRP A 209 -1.36 8.94 7.88
CA TRP A 209 -0.44 9.76 7.10
C TRP A 209 -0.67 11.26 7.30
N SER A 210 -1.92 11.70 7.21
CA SER A 210 -2.31 13.10 7.11
C SER A 210 -3.65 13.38 7.78
N ASP A 211 -4.04 14.65 7.83
CA ASP A 211 -5.37 15.08 8.28
C ASP A 211 -6.48 14.51 7.40
N LEU A 212 -6.25 14.37 6.09
CA LEU A 212 -7.21 13.72 5.18
C LEU A 212 -7.53 12.31 5.66
N MET A 213 -6.50 11.51 5.89
CA MET A 213 -6.67 10.13 6.34
C MET A 213 -7.25 10.04 7.75
N LYS A 214 -6.93 10.97 8.65
CA LYS A 214 -7.57 11.08 9.98
C LYS A 214 -9.06 11.33 9.85
N ASN A 215 -9.48 12.26 9.00
CA ASN A 215 -10.89 12.57 8.76
C ASN A 215 -11.64 11.39 8.13
N GLU A 216 -11.03 10.69 7.17
CA GLU A 216 -11.57 9.45 6.60
C GLU A 216 -11.74 8.37 7.68
N LEU A 217 -10.73 8.15 8.52
CA LEU A 217 -10.80 7.18 9.60
C LEU A 217 -11.97 7.47 10.54
N LEU A 218 -12.12 8.70 11.00
CA LEU A 218 -13.21 9.09 11.91
C LEU A 218 -14.59 8.98 11.25
N ARG A 219 -14.69 9.21 9.94
CA ARG A 219 -15.93 9.09 9.18
C ARG A 219 -16.34 7.62 8.96
N PHE A 220 -15.41 6.77 8.54
CA PHE A 220 -15.70 5.36 8.26
C PHE A 220 -15.74 4.48 9.52
N TYR A 221 -15.14 4.94 10.62
CA TYR A 221 -15.06 4.25 11.92
C TYR A 221 -15.50 5.16 13.06
N PRO A 222 -16.80 5.48 13.16
CA PRO A 222 -17.34 6.57 13.99
C PRO A 222 -17.16 6.38 15.50
N TYR A 223 -16.80 5.19 15.97
CA TYR A 223 -16.48 4.94 17.38
C TYR A 223 -15.00 5.14 17.72
N THR A 224 -14.17 5.51 16.74
CA THR A 224 -12.77 5.84 17.00
C THR A 224 -12.68 7.17 17.75
N ASN A 225 -11.98 7.16 18.88
CA ASN A 225 -11.71 8.39 19.62
C ASN A 225 -10.68 9.24 18.82
N PRO A 226 -10.98 10.49 18.45
CA PRO A 226 -10.04 11.36 17.74
C PRO A 226 -8.68 11.56 18.43
N GLN A 227 -8.65 11.43 19.76
CA GLN A 227 -7.43 11.57 20.55
C GLN A 227 -6.48 10.36 20.44
N THR A 228 -6.99 9.21 20.00
CA THR A 228 -6.17 8.00 19.78
C THR A 228 -5.63 7.91 18.36
N VAL A 229 -5.79 8.96 17.55
CA VAL A 229 -5.33 9.02 16.14
C VAL A 229 -4.21 10.02 16.00
N SER A 230 -3.01 9.51 15.75
CA SER A 230 -1.78 10.30 15.56
C SER A 230 -1.44 10.47 14.07
N ILE A 231 -1.17 11.70 13.64
CA ILE A 231 -0.67 12.01 12.29
C ILE A 231 0.84 11.89 12.32
N VAL A 232 1.37 10.93 11.58
CA VAL A 232 2.79 10.56 11.60
C VAL A 232 3.48 10.63 10.23
N GLY A 233 2.74 10.94 9.16
CA GLY A 233 3.25 10.76 7.80
C GLY A 233 3.29 9.28 7.42
N THR A 234 4.17 8.94 6.48
CA THR A 234 4.34 7.54 6.06
C THR A 234 5.81 7.15 5.88
N PRO A 235 6.29 6.12 6.58
CA PRO A 235 7.65 5.58 6.38
C PRO A 235 7.90 5.05 4.96
N GLN A 236 6.85 4.83 4.18
CA GLN A 236 6.94 4.35 2.79
C GLN A 236 7.90 5.17 1.95
N PHE A 237 7.96 6.48 2.15
CA PHE A 237 8.71 7.42 1.34
C PHE A 237 10.04 7.87 1.99
N GLU A 238 10.29 7.52 3.25
CA GLU A 238 11.54 7.90 3.92
C GLU A 238 12.80 7.44 3.16
N PRO A 239 12.85 6.23 2.52
CA PRO A 239 14.00 5.81 1.72
C PRO A 239 14.42 6.80 0.63
N TYR A 240 13.49 7.65 0.16
CA TYR A 240 13.78 8.63 -0.89
C TYR A 240 14.71 9.76 -0.43
N VAL A 241 14.80 10.01 0.86
CA VAL A 241 15.70 11.01 1.45
C VAL A 241 16.96 10.39 2.08
N LEU A 242 17.04 9.05 2.19
CA LEU A 242 18.18 8.36 2.77
C LEU A 242 19.27 8.13 1.73
N SER A 243 20.47 8.65 1.96
CA SER A 243 21.63 8.55 1.04
C SER A 243 22.07 7.11 0.72
N GLN A 244 21.81 6.16 1.65
CA GLN A 244 22.13 4.74 1.44
C GLN A 244 21.41 4.09 0.25
N PHE A 245 20.38 4.73 -0.30
CA PHE A 245 19.65 4.30 -1.48
C PHE A 245 20.00 5.12 -2.73
N ASP A 246 21.00 6.00 -2.68
CA ASP A 246 21.42 6.75 -3.85
C ASP A 246 22.19 5.88 -4.84
N ILE A 247 21.87 6.03 -6.12
CA ILE A 247 22.63 5.49 -7.27
C ILE A 247 23.17 6.68 -8.05
N PRO A 248 24.47 6.68 -8.44
CA PRO A 248 25.03 7.70 -9.31
C PRO A 248 24.29 7.79 -10.67
N LYS A 249 24.08 9.01 -11.18
CA LYS A 249 23.39 9.22 -12.46
C LYS A 249 24.03 8.41 -13.60
N ALA A 250 25.36 8.41 -13.67
CA ALA A 250 26.09 7.68 -14.72
C ALA A 250 25.82 6.15 -14.68
N GLU A 251 25.71 5.56 -13.47
CA GLU A 251 25.37 4.16 -13.30
C GLU A 251 23.96 3.86 -13.76
N PHE A 252 22.97 4.71 -13.41
CA PHE A 252 21.60 4.58 -13.85
C PHE A 252 21.48 4.61 -15.37
N TYR A 253 22.11 5.59 -16.04
CA TYR A 253 22.11 5.70 -17.49
C TYR A 253 22.77 4.51 -18.16
N LYS A 254 23.94 4.07 -17.64
CA LYS A 254 24.64 2.88 -18.15
C LYS A 254 23.79 1.62 -18.03
N ARG A 255 23.10 1.44 -16.90
CA ARG A 255 22.28 0.23 -16.62
C ARG A 255 21.17 0.03 -17.64
N PHE A 256 20.54 1.10 -18.08
CA PHE A 256 19.46 1.03 -19.08
C PHE A 256 19.91 1.36 -20.51
N GLY A 257 21.18 1.70 -20.74
CA GLY A 257 21.67 2.16 -22.03
C GLY A 257 20.94 3.43 -22.50
N LEU A 258 20.76 4.39 -21.59
CA LEU A 258 20.08 5.65 -21.84
C LEU A 258 21.04 6.71 -22.38
N ASN A 259 20.55 7.56 -23.29
CA ASN A 259 21.26 8.73 -23.77
C ASN A 259 21.09 9.87 -22.74
N PRO A 260 22.20 10.43 -22.19
CA PRO A 260 22.13 11.48 -21.19
C PRO A 260 21.60 12.83 -21.73
N ASP A 261 21.60 13.04 -23.04
CA ASP A 261 21.15 14.25 -23.71
C ASP A 261 19.64 14.26 -24.04
N GLU A 262 18.97 13.13 -23.82
CA GLU A 262 17.53 12.97 -24.07
C GLU A 262 16.75 12.88 -22.78
N LYS A 263 15.52 13.40 -22.78
CA LYS A 263 14.58 13.25 -21.66
C LYS A 263 14.10 11.81 -21.52
N ILE A 264 13.75 11.44 -20.30
CA ILE A 264 13.26 10.10 -19.97
C ILE A 264 11.82 10.19 -19.50
N LEU A 265 10.91 9.60 -20.26
CA LEU A 265 9.54 9.35 -19.85
C LEU A 265 9.48 7.99 -19.17
N CYS A 266 9.01 7.95 -17.92
CA CYS A 266 8.77 6.71 -17.21
C CYS A 266 7.29 6.32 -17.28
N TYR A 267 6.99 5.10 -17.74
CA TYR A 267 5.68 4.50 -17.54
C TYR A 267 5.73 3.55 -16.34
N SER A 268 4.85 3.77 -15.36
CA SER A 268 4.75 2.89 -14.18
C SER A 268 3.49 2.03 -14.26
N CYS A 269 3.69 0.72 -14.42
CA CYS A 269 2.59 -0.24 -14.52
C CYS A 269 1.87 -0.45 -13.20
N ALA A 270 0.57 -0.69 -13.27
CA ALA A 270 -0.23 -1.22 -12.18
C ALA A 270 -0.19 -2.76 -12.18
N ASP A 271 -0.77 -3.38 -11.15
CA ASP A 271 -1.08 -4.82 -11.16
C ASP A 271 -2.01 -5.16 -12.33
N ALA A 272 -1.84 -6.33 -12.94
CA ALA A 272 -2.61 -6.76 -14.11
C ALA A 272 -4.14 -6.75 -13.89
N THR A 273 -4.59 -6.93 -12.64
CA THR A 273 -6.01 -6.90 -12.29
C THR A 273 -6.58 -5.48 -12.19
N ILE A 274 -5.70 -4.50 -11.96
CA ILE A 274 -6.06 -3.07 -11.82
C ILE A 274 -5.79 -2.33 -13.12
N GLY A 275 -4.65 -2.57 -13.77
CA GLY A 275 -4.20 -1.92 -15.00
C GLY A 275 -4.13 -2.86 -16.21
N PRO A 276 -5.24 -3.46 -16.67
CA PRO A 276 -5.22 -4.36 -17.84
C PRO A 276 -4.82 -3.63 -19.13
N ASN A 277 -4.95 -2.31 -19.15
CA ASN A 277 -4.63 -1.45 -20.30
C ASN A 277 -3.15 -1.02 -20.38
N ASP A 278 -2.29 -1.38 -19.41
CA ASP A 278 -0.86 -0.98 -19.45
C ASP A 278 -0.17 -1.30 -20.79
N PRO A 279 -0.31 -2.51 -21.39
CA PRO A 279 0.32 -2.80 -22.68
C PRO A 279 -0.14 -1.87 -23.80
N LEU A 280 -1.43 -1.53 -23.82
CA LEU A 280 -2.00 -0.60 -24.80
C LEU A 280 -1.42 0.81 -24.64
N VAL A 281 -1.34 1.32 -23.41
CA VAL A 281 -0.83 2.66 -23.13
C VAL A 281 0.66 2.74 -23.45
N ILE A 282 1.44 1.72 -23.08
CA ILE A 282 2.88 1.65 -23.42
C ILE A 282 3.07 1.66 -24.95
N ALA A 283 2.29 0.86 -25.69
CA ALA A 283 2.33 0.85 -27.15
C ALA A 283 1.94 2.22 -27.74
N THR A 284 0.92 2.89 -27.16
CA THR A 284 0.51 4.24 -27.58
C THR A 284 1.64 5.25 -27.40
N LEU A 285 2.33 5.22 -26.25
CA LEU A 285 3.47 6.10 -26.00
C LEU A 285 4.63 5.84 -26.99
N ALA A 286 4.99 4.56 -27.20
CA ALA A 286 6.04 4.19 -28.13
C ALA A 286 5.73 4.63 -29.56
N GLU A 287 4.50 4.43 -30.02
CA GLU A 287 4.06 4.87 -31.35
C GLU A 287 4.04 6.40 -31.47
N GLY A 288 3.62 7.11 -30.42
CA GLY A 288 3.66 8.57 -30.35
C GLY A 288 5.07 9.12 -30.47
N ILE A 289 6.07 8.49 -29.87
CA ILE A 289 7.48 8.87 -29.98
C ILE A 289 8.00 8.56 -31.39
N ARG A 290 7.72 7.37 -31.94
CA ARG A 290 8.15 6.98 -33.31
C ARG A 290 7.57 7.87 -34.38
N SER A 291 6.32 8.25 -34.28
CA SER A 291 5.63 9.10 -35.27
C SER A 291 5.96 10.59 -35.15
N GLY A 292 6.62 10.99 -34.06
CA GLY A 292 6.85 12.41 -33.72
C GLY A 292 5.63 13.14 -33.17
N ALA A 293 4.56 12.42 -32.81
CA ALA A 293 3.42 12.99 -32.09
C ALA A 293 3.77 13.33 -30.62
N ILE A 294 4.75 12.63 -30.07
CA ILE A 294 5.43 12.97 -28.80
C ILE A 294 6.84 13.47 -29.18
N ASP A 295 7.27 14.58 -28.55
CA ASP A 295 8.62 15.12 -28.68
C ASP A 295 9.65 14.04 -28.33
N LEU A 296 10.82 14.05 -28.97
CA LEU A 296 11.85 13.04 -28.79
C LEU A 296 12.21 12.84 -27.31
N CYS A 297 12.02 11.62 -26.85
CA CYS A 297 12.37 11.17 -25.48
C CYS A 297 12.55 9.65 -25.46
N GLN A 298 13.20 9.15 -24.43
CA GLN A 298 13.36 7.72 -24.17
C GLN A 298 12.26 7.21 -23.27
N LEU A 299 11.69 6.04 -23.59
CA LEU A 299 10.65 5.40 -22.78
C LEU A 299 11.26 4.33 -21.87
N LEU A 300 11.15 4.53 -20.57
CA LEU A 300 11.48 3.54 -19.53
C LEU A 300 10.19 3.03 -18.91
N VAL A 301 9.97 1.73 -18.92
CA VAL A 301 8.81 1.07 -18.29
C VAL A 301 9.23 0.38 -17.00
N ARG A 302 8.61 0.72 -15.88
CA ARG A 302 8.72 -0.01 -14.61
C ARG A 302 7.48 -0.86 -14.42
N THR A 303 7.65 -2.20 -14.38
CA THR A 303 6.54 -3.14 -14.15
C THR A 303 6.12 -3.15 -12.67
N SER A 304 4.95 -3.75 -12.38
CA SER A 304 4.53 -4.02 -11.01
C SER A 304 5.38 -5.12 -10.38
N PRO A 305 5.65 -5.09 -9.05
CA PRO A 305 6.34 -6.18 -8.35
C PRO A 305 5.62 -7.54 -8.41
N ALA A 306 4.31 -7.54 -8.66
CA ALA A 306 3.48 -8.75 -8.78
C ALA A 306 3.33 -9.24 -10.23
N GLU A 307 4.05 -8.63 -11.16
CA GLU A 307 3.79 -8.77 -12.59
C GLU A 307 4.21 -10.12 -13.15
N ASP A 308 3.35 -10.64 -14.03
CA ASP A 308 3.72 -11.65 -15.03
C ASP A 308 4.07 -10.94 -16.33
N GLU A 309 5.34 -10.93 -16.69
CA GLU A 309 5.86 -10.19 -17.85
C GLU A 309 5.32 -10.67 -19.20
N ARG A 310 4.68 -11.85 -19.24
CA ARG A 310 4.12 -12.43 -20.48
C ARG A 310 3.13 -11.51 -21.17
N ARG A 311 2.37 -10.69 -20.42
CA ARG A 311 1.43 -9.74 -21.02
C ARG A 311 2.10 -8.62 -21.82
N PHE A 312 3.40 -8.40 -21.65
CA PHE A 312 4.17 -7.41 -22.38
C PHE A 312 4.99 -7.99 -23.55
N ALA A 313 4.92 -9.29 -23.83
CA ALA A 313 5.75 -9.96 -24.82
C ALA A 313 5.60 -9.35 -26.24
N GLU A 314 4.36 -9.08 -26.65
CA GLU A 314 4.06 -8.43 -27.94
C GLU A 314 4.62 -7.02 -27.98
N THR A 315 4.40 -6.24 -26.92
CA THR A 315 4.93 -4.85 -26.83
C THR A 315 6.46 -4.83 -26.87
N LYS A 316 7.13 -5.74 -26.16
CA LYS A 316 8.60 -5.88 -26.18
C LYS A 316 9.13 -6.21 -27.58
N THR A 317 8.43 -7.09 -28.30
CA THR A 317 8.81 -7.50 -29.66
C THR A 317 8.62 -6.34 -30.65
N LYS A 318 7.50 -5.62 -30.56
CA LYS A 318 7.15 -4.54 -31.48
C LYS A 318 8.00 -3.26 -31.28
N TYR A 319 8.38 -3.00 -30.01
CA TYR A 319 9.09 -1.78 -29.60
C TYR A 319 10.37 -2.11 -28.80
N PRO A 320 11.43 -2.64 -29.49
CA PRO A 320 12.66 -3.08 -28.83
C PRO A 320 13.49 -1.95 -28.21
N GLU A 321 13.21 -0.70 -28.57
CA GLU A 321 13.86 0.49 -28.02
C GLU A 321 13.42 0.81 -26.60
N ILE A 322 12.25 0.34 -26.14
CA ILE A 322 11.76 0.55 -24.78
C ILE A 322 12.73 -0.08 -23.77
N LYS A 323 13.06 0.69 -22.76
CA LYS A 323 13.85 0.21 -21.63
C LYS A 323 12.93 -0.34 -20.55
N TRP A 324 13.30 -1.47 -19.93
CA TRP A 324 12.47 -2.15 -18.94
C TRP A 324 13.17 -2.27 -17.60
N ASN A 325 12.48 -1.91 -16.55
CA ASN A 325 12.84 -2.16 -15.17
C ASN A 325 11.82 -3.11 -14.52
N HIS A 326 12.30 -4.24 -14.05
CA HIS A 326 11.51 -5.22 -13.32
C HIS A 326 11.87 -5.12 -11.84
N PRO A 327 10.89 -4.85 -10.95
CA PRO A 327 11.16 -4.79 -9.52
C PRO A 327 11.73 -6.09 -8.97
N LYS A 328 12.78 -5.99 -8.16
CA LYS A 328 13.39 -7.15 -7.50
C LYS A 328 12.73 -7.41 -6.15
N TRP A 329 11.63 -8.16 -6.19
CA TRP A 329 10.95 -8.64 -4.99
C TRP A 329 11.09 -10.15 -4.92
N GLU A 330 11.70 -10.64 -3.84
CA GLU A 330 12.01 -12.05 -3.62
C GLU A 330 10.88 -12.75 -2.88
N LEU A 331 10.50 -13.94 -3.30
CA LEU A 331 9.55 -14.79 -2.60
C LEU A 331 10.28 -15.48 -1.44
N THR A 332 9.92 -15.13 -0.21
CA THR A 332 10.58 -15.65 1.00
C THR A 332 10.01 -16.98 1.50
N ARG A 333 8.78 -17.33 1.09
CA ARG A 333 8.12 -18.59 1.47
C ARG A 333 7.25 -19.10 0.33
N GLU A 334 7.46 -20.34 -0.08
CA GLU A 334 6.58 -21.04 -1.03
C GLU A 334 5.36 -21.66 -0.33
N GLY A 335 4.29 -21.93 -1.09
CA GLY A 335 3.09 -22.61 -0.60
C GLY A 335 2.26 -21.85 0.43
N HIS A 336 2.53 -20.55 0.64
CA HIS A 336 1.70 -19.72 1.52
C HIS A 336 0.33 -19.43 0.87
N PRO A 337 -0.80 -19.43 1.65
CA PRO A 337 -2.14 -19.13 1.12
C PRO A 337 -2.24 -17.77 0.43
N GLU A 338 -1.40 -16.82 0.82
CA GLU A 338 -1.29 -15.48 0.24
C GLU A 338 0.15 -15.24 -0.27
N PRO A 339 0.53 -15.76 -1.45
CA PRO A 339 1.92 -15.69 -1.95
C PRO A 339 2.44 -14.25 -2.08
N TRP A 340 1.56 -13.30 -2.41
CA TRP A 340 1.92 -11.89 -2.51
C TRP A 340 2.45 -11.32 -1.19
N SER A 341 1.87 -11.68 -0.06
CA SER A 341 2.31 -11.23 1.26
C SER A 341 3.74 -11.66 1.60
N GLN A 342 4.24 -12.71 0.94
CA GLN A 342 5.57 -13.30 1.15
C GLN A 342 6.65 -12.74 0.20
N ARG A 343 6.31 -11.79 -0.66
CA ARG A 343 7.28 -11.09 -1.52
C ARG A 343 7.86 -9.89 -0.80
N VAL A 344 9.18 -9.82 -0.73
CA VAL A 344 9.94 -8.78 -0.01
C VAL A 344 10.84 -8.05 -1.00
N PRO A 345 10.82 -6.70 -1.04
CA PRO A 345 11.72 -5.95 -1.90
C PRO A 345 13.17 -6.05 -1.42
N THR A 346 14.09 -6.09 -2.36
CA THR A 346 15.51 -5.94 -2.06
C THR A 346 15.89 -4.46 -1.87
N ARG A 347 17.03 -4.20 -1.17
CA ARG A 347 17.59 -2.84 -1.09
C ARG A 347 17.93 -2.28 -2.47
N GLU A 348 18.42 -3.15 -3.38
CA GLU A 348 18.73 -2.76 -4.76
C GLU A 348 17.50 -2.26 -5.51
N ASP A 349 16.33 -2.91 -5.33
CA ASP A 349 15.09 -2.44 -5.95
C ASP A 349 14.68 -1.07 -5.42
N LEU A 350 14.84 -0.84 -4.12
CA LEU A 350 14.52 0.46 -3.51
C LEU A 350 15.44 1.57 -4.01
N SER A 351 16.75 1.28 -4.13
CA SER A 351 17.73 2.19 -4.73
C SER A 351 17.40 2.48 -6.20
N MET A 352 17.01 1.45 -6.97
CA MET A 352 16.62 1.61 -8.36
C MET A 352 15.32 2.43 -8.51
N LEU A 353 14.32 2.18 -7.65
CA LEU A 353 13.11 2.99 -7.62
C LEU A 353 13.44 4.47 -7.36
N LYS A 354 14.25 4.76 -6.33
CA LYS A 354 14.70 6.12 -6.04
C LYS A 354 15.42 6.76 -7.23
N ALA A 355 16.29 6.01 -7.93
CA ALA A 355 16.99 6.52 -9.11
C ALA A 355 16.02 6.84 -10.26
N ILE A 356 15.01 6.00 -10.52
CA ILE A 356 13.96 6.25 -11.51
C ILE A 356 13.22 7.54 -11.18
N LEU A 357 12.77 7.70 -9.93
CA LEU A 357 12.06 8.91 -9.48
C LEU A 357 12.90 10.17 -9.63
N LYS A 358 14.21 10.07 -9.36
CA LYS A 358 15.16 11.18 -9.40
C LYS A 358 15.53 11.59 -10.83
N PHE A 359 15.77 10.62 -11.70
CA PHE A 359 16.43 10.87 -13.00
C PHE A 359 15.45 10.86 -14.20
N CYS A 360 14.26 10.25 -14.09
CA CYS A 360 13.24 10.44 -15.12
C CYS A 360 12.65 11.83 -15.05
N ASP A 361 12.22 12.38 -16.21
CA ASP A 361 11.71 13.75 -16.33
C ASP A 361 10.22 13.86 -16.03
N LEU A 362 9.44 12.83 -16.38
CA LEU A 362 8.00 12.74 -16.09
C LEU A 362 7.56 11.30 -15.92
N ASN A 363 6.39 11.13 -15.35
CA ASN A 363 5.74 9.82 -15.23
C ASN A 363 4.39 9.77 -15.93
N VAL A 364 4.09 8.60 -16.50
CA VAL A 364 2.75 8.24 -16.98
C VAL A 364 2.33 6.98 -16.23
N ASN A 365 1.12 6.96 -15.69
CA ASN A 365 0.57 5.80 -15.00
C ASN A 365 -0.96 5.80 -14.99
N MET A 366 -1.57 4.65 -14.71
CA MET A 366 -3.01 4.53 -14.54
C MET A 366 -3.38 4.75 -13.07
N LEU A 367 -3.56 6.01 -12.65
CA LEU A 367 -4.14 6.41 -11.35
C LEU A 367 -3.49 5.70 -10.14
N SER A 368 -2.16 5.59 -10.15
CA SER A 368 -1.36 4.84 -9.17
C SER A 368 -0.78 5.73 -8.08
N THR A 369 -0.41 5.13 -6.93
CA THR A 369 0.42 5.75 -5.90
C THR A 369 1.74 6.30 -6.44
N MET A 370 2.25 5.75 -7.55
CA MET A 370 3.44 6.27 -8.24
C MET A 370 3.29 7.74 -8.65
N SER A 371 2.07 8.27 -8.73
CA SER A 371 1.84 9.72 -8.90
C SER A 371 2.41 10.51 -7.73
N LEU A 372 2.18 10.07 -6.48
CA LEU A 372 2.75 10.71 -5.29
C LEU A 372 4.28 10.53 -5.24
N ASP A 373 4.77 9.32 -5.57
CA ASP A 373 6.20 9.02 -5.59
C ASP A 373 6.97 9.99 -6.51
N PHE A 374 6.49 10.21 -7.74
CA PHE A 374 7.13 11.16 -8.67
C PHE A 374 6.98 12.61 -8.25
N MET A 375 5.82 13.00 -7.68
CA MET A 375 5.60 14.36 -7.18
C MET A 375 6.52 14.71 -5.99
N LEU A 376 6.93 13.73 -5.18
CA LEU A 376 7.92 13.91 -4.11
C LEU A 376 9.30 14.33 -4.65
N PHE A 377 9.59 14.02 -5.91
CA PHE A 377 10.76 14.49 -6.66
C PHE A 377 10.43 15.68 -7.58
N GLU A 378 9.31 16.36 -7.34
CA GLU A 378 8.81 17.50 -8.12
C GLU A 378 8.52 17.18 -9.59
N LYS A 379 8.49 15.90 -9.98
CA LYS A 379 8.28 15.46 -11.36
C LYS A 379 6.81 15.55 -11.75
N PRO A 380 6.51 15.98 -13.01
CA PRO A 380 5.16 15.99 -13.53
C PRO A 380 4.63 14.58 -13.78
N VAL A 381 3.30 14.45 -13.71
CA VAL A 381 2.59 13.18 -13.87
C VAL A 381 1.42 13.34 -14.82
N VAL A 382 1.30 12.39 -15.76
CA VAL A 382 0.10 12.22 -16.60
C VAL A 382 -0.58 10.92 -16.18
N ASN A 383 -1.86 10.99 -15.87
CA ASN A 383 -2.66 9.81 -15.56
C ASN A 383 -3.51 9.41 -16.76
N THR A 384 -3.43 8.15 -17.13
CA THR A 384 -4.22 7.59 -18.24
C THR A 384 -5.50 6.95 -17.72
N ALA A 385 -6.62 7.28 -18.33
CA ALA A 385 -7.93 6.76 -18.00
C ALA A 385 -8.67 6.36 -19.28
N PHE A 386 -8.04 5.49 -20.10
CA PHE A 386 -8.60 4.97 -21.34
C PHE A 386 -8.15 3.54 -21.62
N GLY A 387 -8.93 2.85 -22.46
CA GLY A 387 -8.65 1.51 -22.98
C GLY A 387 -9.14 1.41 -24.43
N ASN A 388 -9.34 0.21 -24.92
CA ASN A 388 -10.02 -0.04 -26.18
C ASN A 388 -11.49 -0.50 -25.95
N GLY A 389 -12.30 -0.55 -27.01
CA GLY A 389 -13.69 -0.98 -26.91
C GLY A 389 -13.90 -2.43 -26.45
N VAL A 390 -12.84 -3.25 -26.43
CA VAL A 390 -12.88 -4.67 -26.02
C VAL A 390 -12.66 -4.83 -24.53
N ASN A 391 -11.73 -4.07 -23.95
CA ASN A 391 -11.30 -4.22 -22.55
C ASN A 391 -11.95 -3.22 -21.58
N GLY A 392 -12.98 -2.51 -22.01
CA GLY A 392 -13.79 -1.69 -21.10
C GLY A 392 -13.20 -0.32 -20.80
N LEU A 393 -13.05 0.52 -21.83
CA LEU A 393 -12.58 1.91 -21.74
C LEU A 393 -13.13 2.69 -20.52
N TYR A 394 -14.40 2.49 -20.19
CA TYR A 394 -15.06 3.18 -19.08
C TYR A 394 -14.64 2.71 -17.71
N ASN A 395 -14.05 1.51 -17.58
CA ASN A 395 -13.69 0.97 -16.28
C ASN A 395 -12.57 1.78 -15.61
N ASP A 396 -11.60 2.28 -16.38
CA ASP A 396 -10.48 3.04 -15.82
C ASP A 396 -10.94 4.44 -15.38
N GLN A 397 -11.90 5.06 -16.07
CA GLN A 397 -12.42 6.38 -15.73
C GLN A 397 -13.16 6.42 -14.38
N ARG A 398 -13.71 5.30 -13.91
CA ARG A 398 -14.37 5.21 -12.61
C ARG A 398 -13.42 5.52 -11.44
N PHE A 399 -12.13 5.17 -11.58
CA PHE A 399 -11.13 5.42 -10.56
C PHE A 399 -10.87 6.91 -10.31
N LEU A 400 -11.18 7.79 -11.28
CA LEU A 400 -11.11 9.24 -11.11
C LEU A 400 -12.05 9.77 -10.02
N GLN A 401 -13.11 9.01 -9.70
CA GLN A 401 -14.11 9.36 -8.70
C GLN A 401 -13.83 8.75 -7.32
N TYR A 402 -12.78 7.91 -7.20
CA TYR A 402 -12.39 7.37 -5.90
C TYR A 402 -11.89 8.50 -5.01
N GLU A 403 -12.41 8.61 -3.81
CA GLU A 403 -12.19 9.76 -2.93
C GLU A 403 -10.72 10.12 -2.74
N HIS A 404 -9.85 9.14 -2.50
CA HIS A 404 -8.42 9.39 -2.38
C HIS A 404 -7.83 9.91 -3.69
N TYR A 405 -8.36 9.52 -4.86
CA TYR A 405 -7.86 9.98 -6.15
C TYR A 405 -8.57 11.23 -6.67
N ASP A 406 -9.82 11.48 -6.29
CA ASP A 406 -10.52 12.72 -6.61
C ASP A 406 -9.75 13.95 -6.08
N ASN A 407 -9.16 13.85 -4.91
CA ASN A 407 -8.26 14.87 -4.39
C ASN A 407 -7.09 15.18 -5.34
N VAL A 408 -6.53 14.17 -6.01
CA VAL A 408 -5.46 14.35 -7.01
C VAL A 408 -6.01 15.05 -8.24
N VAL A 409 -7.17 14.61 -8.74
CA VAL A 409 -7.83 15.19 -9.92
C VAL A 409 -8.20 16.65 -9.68
N GLN A 410 -8.86 16.94 -8.56
CA GLN A 410 -9.32 18.29 -8.21
C GLN A 410 -8.19 19.27 -7.90
N SER A 411 -7.04 18.77 -7.47
CA SER A 411 -5.87 19.60 -7.16
C SER A 411 -5.26 20.26 -8.41
N GLY A 412 -5.50 19.71 -9.60
CA GLY A 412 -4.80 20.09 -10.83
C GLY A 412 -3.29 19.78 -10.81
N ALA A 413 -2.85 18.87 -9.94
CA ALA A 413 -1.44 18.46 -9.83
C ALA A 413 -0.98 17.52 -10.95
N VAL A 414 -1.93 16.89 -11.64
CA VAL A 414 -1.71 15.94 -12.74
C VAL A 414 -2.51 16.36 -13.97
N LYS A 415 -2.07 15.89 -15.14
CA LYS A 415 -2.91 15.90 -16.35
C LYS A 415 -3.59 14.55 -16.48
N ILE A 416 -4.88 14.55 -16.84
CA ILE A 416 -5.66 13.34 -17.10
C ILE A 416 -5.78 13.19 -18.62
N ALA A 417 -5.44 12.01 -19.15
CA ALA A 417 -5.59 11.66 -20.55
C ALA A 417 -6.65 10.57 -20.71
N LYS A 418 -7.71 10.85 -21.47
CA LYS A 418 -8.84 9.94 -21.75
C LYS A 418 -8.77 9.31 -23.14
N ASN A 419 -7.75 9.65 -23.92
CA ASN A 419 -7.45 9.10 -25.23
C ASN A 419 -5.98 9.38 -25.60
N ALA A 420 -5.52 8.86 -26.74
CA ALA A 420 -4.14 9.00 -27.20
C ALA A 420 -3.75 10.46 -27.49
N GLU A 421 -4.63 11.26 -28.07
CA GLU A 421 -4.36 12.65 -28.42
C GLU A 421 -4.15 13.51 -27.18
N GLU A 422 -5.00 13.33 -26.16
CA GLU A 422 -4.86 13.98 -24.85
C GLU A 422 -3.55 13.55 -24.17
N LEU A 423 -3.18 12.26 -24.30
CA LEU A 423 -1.93 11.74 -23.77
C LEU A 423 -0.72 12.42 -24.41
N TYR A 424 -0.67 12.50 -25.73
CA TYR A 424 0.42 13.15 -26.46
C TYR A 424 0.53 14.63 -26.10
N THR A 425 -0.61 15.32 -26.05
CA THR A 425 -0.67 16.75 -25.66
C THR A 425 -0.14 16.96 -24.24
N ALA A 426 -0.57 16.15 -23.29
CA ALA A 426 -0.16 16.25 -21.88
C ALA A 426 1.33 15.94 -21.69
N VAL A 427 1.84 14.90 -22.34
CA VAL A 427 3.26 14.51 -22.30
C VAL A 427 4.13 15.62 -22.90
N ASN A 428 3.79 16.14 -24.08
CA ASN A 428 4.54 17.22 -24.72
C ASN A 428 4.53 18.50 -23.87
N ALA A 429 3.41 18.84 -23.26
CA ALA A 429 3.34 20.01 -22.39
C ALA A 429 4.34 19.90 -21.23
N TYR A 430 4.46 18.74 -20.60
CA TYR A 430 5.39 18.51 -19.49
C TYR A 430 6.85 18.30 -19.96
N LEU A 431 7.07 17.70 -21.14
CA LEU A 431 8.41 17.63 -21.73
C LEU A 431 8.97 19.04 -22.02
N ARG A 432 8.13 19.95 -22.50
CA ARG A 432 8.53 21.34 -22.80
C ARG A 432 8.66 22.19 -21.55
N ASN A 433 7.74 22.03 -20.57
CA ASN A 433 7.74 22.78 -19.33
C ASN A 433 7.46 21.89 -18.12
N PRO A 434 8.47 21.26 -17.50
CA PRO A 434 8.29 20.39 -16.33
C PRO A 434 7.77 21.12 -15.07
N ASN A 435 7.88 22.46 -15.03
CA ASN A 435 7.40 23.27 -13.92
C ASN A 435 5.90 23.61 -14.01
N LEU A 436 5.27 23.29 -15.13
CA LEU A 436 3.82 23.44 -15.24
C LEU A 436 3.15 22.64 -14.10
N ASP A 437 2.15 23.23 -13.43
CA ASP A 437 1.43 22.67 -12.30
C ASP A 437 2.27 22.33 -11.02
N MET A 438 3.53 22.77 -10.93
CA MET A 438 4.45 22.53 -9.81
C MET A 438 3.85 22.96 -8.46
N LYS A 439 3.21 24.12 -8.41
CA LYS A 439 2.58 24.63 -7.18
C LYS A 439 1.48 23.70 -6.69
N ASN A 440 0.69 23.16 -7.61
CA ASN A 440 -0.39 22.21 -7.29
C ASN A 440 0.17 20.90 -6.78
N ARG A 441 1.26 20.38 -7.40
CA ARG A 441 1.95 19.17 -6.95
C ARG A 441 2.47 19.31 -5.52
N LYS A 442 3.15 20.41 -5.20
CA LYS A 442 3.66 20.68 -3.83
C LYS A 442 2.53 20.70 -2.82
N LYS A 443 1.45 21.45 -3.11
CA LYS A 443 0.29 21.52 -2.22
C LYS A 443 -0.38 20.16 -2.01
N LEU A 444 -0.51 19.35 -3.07
CA LEU A 444 -1.08 18.00 -2.95
C LEU A 444 -0.22 17.10 -2.07
N ILE A 445 1.11 17.13 -2.24
CA ILE A 445 2.03 16.32 -1.43
C ILE A 445 1.96 16.72 0.06
N GLU A 446 1.99 18.03 0.37
CA GLU A 446 1.84 18.52 1.75
C GLU A 446 0.55 18.01 2.39
N MET A 447 -0.57 18.08 1.66
CA MET A 447 -1.87 17.64 2.13
C MET A 447 -1.97 16.12 2.30
N GLN A 448 -1.38 15.35 1.38
CA GLN A 448 -1.54 13.89 1.31
C GLN A 448 -0.55 13.13 2.19
N VAL A 449 0.70 13.60 2.27
CA VAL A 449 1.78 12.93 3.00
C VAL A 449 1.86 13.38 4.46
N GLY A 450 1.46 14.61 4.77
CA GLY A 450 1.21 15.13 6.12
C GLY A 450 2.45 15.46 6.96
N LYS A 451 3.64 14.91 6.64
CA LYS A 451 4.90 15.15 7.36
C LYS A 451 6.09 15.17 6.40
N PRO A 452 7.19 15.90 6.72
CA PRO A 452 8.48 15.72 6.04
C PRO A 452 8.94 14.27 6.10
N LEU A 453 9.57 13.80 5.02
CA LEU A 453 9.88 12.35 4.87
C LEU A 453 10.86 11.84 5.92
N ASP A 454 11.85 12.64 6.30
CA ASP A 454 12.88 12.35 7.31
C ASP A 454 12.37 12.37 8.75
N GLU A 455 11.17 12.94 8.98
CA GLU A 455 10.54 13.00 10.30
C GLU A 455 9.56 11.85 10.56
N THR A 456 9.10 11.13 9.53
CA THR A 456 7.96 10.19 9.61
C THR A 456 8.21 9.04 10.59
N THR A 457 9.37 8.41 10.54
CA THR A 457 9.70 7.27 11.43
C THR A 457 9.90 7.72 12.88
N GLN A 458 10.47 8.92 13.10
CA GLN A 458 10.56 9.51 14.43
C GLN A 458 9.17 9.83 15.00
N ALA A 459 8.28 10.39 14.17
CA ALA A 459 6.90 10.67 14.56
C ALA A 459 6.13 9.38 14.91
N CYS A 460 6.36 8.29 14.15
CA CYS A 460 5.80 6.97 14.46
C CYS A 460 6.26 6.47 15.85
N VAL A 461 7.56 6.49 16.12
CA VAL A 461 8.12 6.02 17.40
C VAL A 461 7.60 6.88 18.56
N GLN A 462 7.57 8.21 18.38
CA GLN A 462 7.05 9.11 19.42
C GLN A 462 5.55 8.88 19.68
N ALA A 463 4.75 8.69 18.63
CA ALA A 463 3.32 8.36 18.78
C ALA A 463 3.12 7.05 19.57
N LEU A 464 3.93 6.01 19.29
CA LEU A 464 3.89 4.74 20.02
C LEU A 464 4.33 4.91 21.49
N LYS A 465 5.33 5.71 21.78
CA LYS A 465 5.73 6.02 23.17
C LYS A 465 4.65 6.73 23.95
N ASN A 466 3.92 7.63 23.31
CA ASN A 466 2.85 8.40 23.96
C ASN A 466 1.61 7.55 24.28
N THR A 467 1.52 6.29 23.84
CA THR A 467 0.44 5.34 24.15
C THR A 467 0.71 4.53 25.43
N LEU A 468 1.91 4.59 25.97
CA LEU A 468 2.39 3.86 27.14
C LEU A 468 2.55 4.77 28.37
#